data_90be7f0e81bf0ab9c689d400ea9f4842
#
_entry.id   90be7f0e81bf0ab9c689d400ea9f4842
#
_cell.length_a   1.000
_cell.length_b   1.000
_cell.length_c   1.000
_cell.angle_alpha   90.00
_cell.angle_beta   90.00
_cell.angle_gamma   90.00
#
_symmetry.space_group_name_H-M   'P 1'
#
loop_
_entity.id
_entity.type
_entity.pdbx_description
1 polymer ?
#
loop_
_entity_poly.entity_id
_entity_poly.type
_entity_poly.pdbx_seq_one_letter_code
_entity_poly.pdbx_strand_id
1 'polypeptide(L)'
;APEFMEAMKKYYDFWKCQRKLMGASWQTSIEKKRCKYPDSLRALAGNNFVISDDHGWPLSPDSYASIVKRIGDKAGIRHLHPHMFRHTFVSILMSNPDIGVATVAAEAGHAQPSTTLMIYTQQYKKRQESIRNQLSRELYGT
;
A
#
# COMPACT_ATOMS: atom_id res chain seq x y z
N ALA A 1 -8.08 8.24 9.89
CA ALA A 1 -7.61 8.15 11.27
C ALA A 1 -6.82 9.42 11.62
N PRO A 2 -7.02 10.02 12.80
CA PRO A 2 -6.31 11.24 13.22
C PRO A 2 -4.80 11.10 13.18
N GLU A 3 -4.26 9.97 13.60
CA GLU A 3 -2.83 9.66 13.63
C GLU A 3 -2.22 9.64 12.21
N PHE A 4 -2.98 9.12 11.24
CA PHE A 4 -2.57 9.15 9.84
C PHE A 4 -2.49 10.60 9.31
N MET A 5 -3.49 11.42 9.62
CA MET A 5 -3.50 12.83 9.20
C MET A 5 -2.37 13.63 9.84
N GLU A 6 -2.02 13.33 11.09
CA GLU A 6 -0.87 13.94 11.75
C GLU A 6 0.45 13.54 11.09
N ALA A 7 0.63 12.25 10.78
CA ALA A 7 1.79 11.76 10.05
C ALA A 7 1.90 12.42 8.67
N MET A 8 0.77 12.57 7.95
CA MET A 8 0.74 13.22 6.64
C MET A 8 1.08 14.72 6.72
N LYS A 9 0.66 15.43 7.78
CA LYS A 9 1.05 16.83 8.01
C LYS A 9 2.55 16.95 8.23
N LYS A 10 3.15 16.12 9.08
CA LYS A 10 4.61 16.08 9.31
C LYS A 10 5.37 15.79 8.03
N TYR A 11 4.89 14.83 7.23
CA TYR A 11 5.48 14.52 5.93
C TYR A 11 5.35 15.70 4.95
N TYR A 12 4.23 16.37 4.90
CA TYR A 12 4.03 17.54 4.05
C TYR A 12 4.96 18.71 4.42
N ASP A 13 5.19 18.95 5.71
CA ASP A 13 6.12 19.98 6.17
C ASP A 13 7.57 19.62 5.80
N PHE A 14 7.95 18.37 5.95
CA PHE A 14 9.24 17.85 5.46
C PHE A 14 9.36 18.06 3.93
N TRP A 15 8.34 17.70 3.16
CA TRP A 15 8.31 17.86 1.71
C TRP A 15 8.46 19.33 1.29
N LYS A 16 7.77 20.26 1.96
CA LYS A 16 7.92 21.71 1.71
C LYS A 16 9.34 22.18 1.98
N CYS A 17 9.95 21.71 3.05
CA CYS A 17 11.34 22.01 3.39
C CYS A 17 12.30 21.52 2.30
N GLN A 18 12.17 20.26 1.87
CA GLN A 18 12.97 19.68 0.79
C GLN A 18 12.83 20.47 -0.51
N ARG A 19 11.60 20.79 -0.91
CA ARG A 19 11.32 21.60 -2.11
C ARG A 19 12.00 22.97 -2.03
N LYS A 20 11.96 23.62 -0.87
CA LYS A 20 12.62 24.92 -0.64
C LYS A 20 14.13 24.83 -0.72
N LEU A 21 14.73 23.77 -0.15
CA LEU A 21 16.16 23.51 -0.19
C LEU A 21 16.65 23.25 -1.62
N MET A 22 15.91 22.47 -2.39
CA MET A 22 16.25 22.14 -3.78
C MET A 22 16.08 23.35 -4.73
N GLY A 23 15.17 24.27 -4.42
CA GLY A 23 14.93 25.48 -5.21
C GLY A 23 14.73 25.17 -6.70
N ALA A 24 15.54 25.80 -7.57
CA ALA A 24 15.50 25.62 -9.01
C ALA A 24 15.85 24.20 -9.49
N SER A 25 16.48 23.38 -8.62
CA SER A 25 16.84 21.99 -8.95
C SER A 25 15.68 21.01 -8.75
N TRP A 26 14.57 21.46 -8.18
CA TRP A 26 13.38 20.64 -8.00
C TRP A 26 12.78 20.21 -9.35
N GLN A 27 12.69 18.90 -9.56
CA GLN A 27 12.18 18.27 -10.79
C GLN A 27 12.94 18.66 -12.08
N THR A 28 14.18 19.13 -12.01
CA THR A 28 14.96 19.51 -13.20
C THR A 28 15.89 18.41 -13.69
N SER A 29 16.48 17.65 -12.78
CA SER A 29 17.42 16.58 -13.12
C SER A 29 16.76 15.21 -12.97
N ILE A 30 16.78 14.41 -14.05
CA ILE A 30 16.44 13.00 -14.01
C ILE A 30 17.74 12.25 -14.21
N GLU A 31 18.25 11.60 -13.17
CA GLU A 31 19.37 10.70 -13.30
C GLU A 31 18.97 9.53 -14.20
N LYS A 32 19.58 9.43 -15.37
CA LYS A 32 19.31 8.38 -16.37
C LYS A 32 19.42 6.96 -15.79
N LYS A 33 20.22 6.77 -14.75
CA LYS A 33 20.38 5.47 -14.07
C LYS A 33 19.20 5.08 -13.19
N ARG A 34 18.35 6.04 -12.77
CA ARG A 34 17.25 5.82 -11.85
C ARG A 34 15.87 5.73 -12.52
N CYS A 35 15.78 6.09 -13.80
CA CYS A 35 14.51 6.12 -14.50
C CYS A 35 14.55 5.35 -15.82
N LYS A 36 13.71 4.33 -15.93
CA LYS A 36 13.52 3.55 -17.16
C LYS A 36 12.81 4.37 -18.26
N TYR A 37 12.04 5.40 -17.87
CA TYR A 37 11.21 6.21 -18.77
C TYR A 37 11.36 7.71 -18.47
N PRO A 38 12.54 8.31 -18.77
CA PRO A 38 12.83 9.70 -18.42
C PRO A 38 11.88 10.70 -19.10
N ASP A 39 11.45 10.44 -20.32
CA ASP A 39 10.56 11.35 -21.04
C ASP A 39 9.14 11.36 -20.49
N SER A 40 8.65 10.20 -20.07
CA SER A 40 7.35 10.09 -19.37
C SER A 40 7.36 10.83 -18.04
N LEU A 41 8.48 10.80 -17.31
CA LEU A 41 8.63 11.58 -16.07
C LEU A 41 8.69 13.08 -16.33
N ARG A 42 9.39 13.52 -17.39
CA ARG A 42 9.45 14.93 -17.75
C ARG A 42 8.06 15.51 -18.06
N ALA A 43 7.17 14.72 -18.66
CA ALA A 43 5.79 15.11 -18.87
C ALA A 43 5.00 15.37 -17.58
N LEU A 44 5.49 14.85 -16.46
CA LEU A 44 4.91 15.03 -15.13
C LEU A 44 5.57 16.20 -14.36
N ALA A 45 6.53 16.90 -14.93
CA ALA A 45 7.19 18.04 -14.29
C ALA A 45 6.15 19.12 -13.94
N GLY A 46 6.34 19.76 -12.79
CA GLY A 46 5.39 20.73 -12.24
C GLY A 46 4.26 20.13 -11.40
N ASN A 47 4.02 18.81 -11.46
CA ASN A 47 3.06 18.16 -10.59
C ASN A 47 3.64 17.95 -9.17
N ASN A 48 2.77 18.10 -8.19
CA ASN A 48 3.11 17.81 -6.80
C ASN A 48 2.70 16.37 -6.47
N PHE A 49 3.67 15.51 -6.23
CA PHE A 49 3.42 14.12 -5.85
C PHE A 49 3.30 14.00 -4.34
N VAL A 50 2.32 13.23 -3.87
CA VAL A 50 2.13 12.98 -2.44
C VAL A 50 3.35 12.26 -1.87
N ILE A 51 3.92 11.32 -2.61
CA ILE A 51 5.15 10.61 -2.24
C ILE A 51 6.15 10.79 -3.37
N SER A 52 7.27 11.43 -3.07
CA SER A 52 8.33 11.75 -4.01
C SER A 52 9.71 11.33 -3.50
N ASP A 53 10.67 11.26 -4.41
CA ASP A 53 12.08 11.20 -4.07
C ASP A 53 12.61 12.58 -3.61
N ASP A 54 13.91 12.64 -3.30
CA ASP A 54 14.57 13.85 -2.82
C ASP A 54 14.60 14.99 -3.86
N HIS A 55 14.34 14.68 -5.12
CA HIS A 55 14.28 15.62 -6.23
C HIS A 55 12.86 16.00 -6.65
N GLY A 56 11.85 15.48 -5.94
CA GLY A 56 10.43 15.78 -6.22
C GLY A 56 9.79 14.92 -7.30
N TRP A 57 10.47 13.87 -7.78
CA TRP A 57 9.89 12.91 -8.72
C TRP A 57 9.14 11.80 -8.01
N PRO A 58 8.10 11.22 -8.64
CA PRO A 58 7.41 10.08 -8.04
C PRO A 58 8.37 8.90 -7.87
N LEU A 59 8.24 8.19 -6.76
CA LEU A 59 9.00 6.96 -6.57
C LEU A 59 8.63 5.93 -7.64
N SER A 60 9.65 5.27 -8.20
CA SER A 60 9.39 4.13 -9.07
C SER A 60 8.75 2.98 -8.28
N PRO A 61 7.93 2.12 -8.92
CA PRO A 61 7.35 0.96 -8.27
C PRO A 61 8.39 0.07 -7.58
N ASP A 62 9.55 -0.11 -8.21
CA ASP A 62 10.65 -0.92 -7.66
C ASP A 62 11.30 -0.27 -6.43
N SER A 63 11.50 1.06 -6.45
CA SER A 63 12.01 1.81 -5.30
C SER A 63 11.03 1.71 -4.13
N TYR A 64 9.73 1.88 -4.39
CA TYR A 64 8.70 1.74 -3.38
C TYR A 64 8.64 0.34 -2.79
N ALA A 65 8.66 -0.69 -3.63
CA ALA A 65 8.69 -2.09 -3.19
C ALA A 65 9.93 -2.40 -2.34
N SER A 66 11.09 -1.86 -2.71
CA SER A 66 12.35 -2.02 -1.96
C SER A 66 12.28 -1.36 -0.58
N ILE A 67 11.66 -0.17 -0.49
CA ILE A 67 11.44 0.51 0.80
C ILE A 67 10.53 -0.33 1.70
N VAL A 68 9.40 -0.81 1.16
CA VAL A 68 8.45 -1.65 1.90
C VAL A 68 9.11 -2.93 2.39
N LYS A 69 9.87 -3.62 1.52
CA LYS A 69 10.63 -4.81 1.91
C LYS A 69 11.58 -4.52 3.07
N ARG A 70 12.37 -3.45 2.98
CA ARG A 70 13.34 -3.07 4.04
C ARG A 70 12.66 -2.77 5.36
N ILE A 71 11.46 -2.16 5.34
CA ILE A 71 10.64 -1.93 6.54
C ILE A 71 10.19 -3.28 7.11
N GLY A 72 9.72 -4.19 6.26
CA GLY A 72 9.32 -5.54 6.67
C GLY A 72 10.47 -6.30 7.34
N ASP A 73 11.64 -6.31 6.71
CA ASP A 73 12.83 -6.98 7.24
C ASP A 73 13.21 -6.45 8.64
N LYS A 74 13.15 -5.11 8.84
CA LYS A 74 13.40 -4.48 10.14
C LYS A 74 12.33 -4.81 11.19
N ALA A 75 11.09 -4.99 10.77
CA ALA A 75 9.97 -5.33 11.65
C ALA A 75 9.82 -6.85 11.89
N GLY A 76 10.68 -7.68 11.30
CA GLY A 76 10.57 -9.14 11.36
C GLY A 76 9.40 -9.72 10.56
N ILE A 77 8.81 -8.95 9.66
CA ILE A 77 7.69 -9.37 8.80
C ILE A 77 8.24 -9.93 7.49
N ARG A 78 8.16 -11.25 7.34
CA ARG A 78 8.66 -11.92 6.13
C ARG A 78 7.82 -11.57 4.90
N HIS A 79 8.51 -11.37 3.78
CA HIS A 79 7.89 -11.15 2.46
C HIS A 79 6.92 -9.97 2.38
N LEU A 80 7.12 -8.92 3.21
CA LEU A 80 6.28 -7.73 3.13
C LEU A 80 6.43 -7.06 1.77
N HIS A 81 5.31 -6.84 1.10
CA HIS A 81 5.25 -6.15 -0.19
C HIS A 81 3.99 -5.25 -0.28
N PRO A 82 3.95 -4.25 -1.18
CA PRO A 82 2.88 -3.25 -1.23
C PRO A 82 1.47 -3.82 -1.30
N HIS A 83 1.26 -4.89 -2.06
CA HIS A 83 -0.06 -5.50 -2.19
C HIS A 83 -0.58 -6.15 -0.90
N MET A 84 0.31 -6.54 0.03
CA MET A 84 -0.11 -7.07 1.33
C MET A 84 -0.91 -6.05 2.14
N PHE A 85 -0.55 -4.76 2.07
CA PHE A 85 -1.32 -3.71 2.73
C PHE A 85 -2.75 -3.65 2.19
N ARG A 86 -2.91 -3.70 0.87
CA ARG A 86 -4.23 -3.73 0.23
C ARG A 86 -5.01 -4.99 0.61
N HIS A 87 -4.37 -6.15 0.60
CA HIS A 87 -5.00 -7.40 1.02
C HIS A 87 -5.44 -7.35 2.48
N THR A 88 -4.60 -6.83 3.37
CA THR A 88 -4.93 -6.67 4.79
C THR A 88 -6.09 -5.70 4.98
N PHE A 89 -6.09 -4.57 4.28
CA PHE A 89 -7.18 -3.59 4.32
C PHE A 89 -8.51 -4.21 3.87
N VAL A 90 -8.52 -4.87 2.71
CA VAL A 90 -9.70 -5.60 2.22
C VAL A 90 -10.16 -6.65 3.24
N SER A 91 -9.23 -7.38 3.83
CA SER A 91 -9.51 -8.41 4.83
C SER A 91 -10.18 -7.86 6.08
N ILE A 92 -9.69 -6.72 6.57
CA ILE A 92 -10.26 -6.03 7.74
C ILE A 92 -11.69 -5.55 7.42
N LEU A 93 -11.90 -4.90 6.27
CA LEU A 93 -13.23 -4.44 5.88
C LEU A 93 -14.20 -5.61 5.70
N MET A 94 -13.76 -6.69 5.07
CA MET A 94 -14.59 -7.90 4.85
C MET A 94 -14.88 -8.69 6.12
N SER A 95 -14.16 -8.43 7.22
CA SER A 95 -14.49 -9.03 8.53
C SER A 95 -15.70 -8.39 9.19
N ASN A 96 -16.13 -7.23 8.73
CA ASN A 96 -17.34 -6.57 9.19
C ASN A 96 -18.52 -7.03 8.31
N PRO A 97 -19.52 -7.75 8.87
CA PRO A 97 -20.67 -8.26 8.12
C PRO A 97 -21.58 -7.17 7.56
N ASP A 98 -21.51 -5.95 8.12
CA ASP A 98 -22.35 -4.83 7.70
C ASP A 98 -21.82 -4.12 6.44
N ILE A 99 -20.59 -4.47 6.00
CA ILE A 99 -19.98 -3.86 4.82
C ILE A 99 -20.10 -4.81 3.61
N GLY A 100 -20.85 -4.38 2.61
CA GLY A 100 -21.03 -5.15 1.38
C GLY A 100 -19.75 -5.24 0.53
N VAL A 101 -19.58 -6.36 -0.19
CA VAL A 101 -18.41 -6.61 -1.07
C VAL A 101 -18.17 -5.49 -2.08
N ALA A 102 -19.25 -4.92 -2.64
CA ALA A 102 -19.16 -3.81 -3.60
C ALA A 102 -18.53 -2.55 -2.98
N THR A 103 -18.92 -2.23 -1.74
CA THR A 103 -18.34 -1.12 -0.97
C THR A 103 -16.85 -1.36 -0.71
N VAL A 104 -16.49 -2.58 -0.28
CA VAL A 104 -15.08 -2.93 -0.06
C VAL A 104 -14.26 -2.84 -1.34
N ALA A 105 -14.81 -3.26 -2.48
CA ALA A 105 -14.13 -3.16 -3.77
C ALA A 105 -13.89 -1.70 -4.17
N ALA A 106 -14.89 -0.83 -3.98
CA ALA A 106 -14.79 0.60 -4.26
C ALA A 106 -13.72 1.27 -3.37
N GLU A 107 -13.77 1.02 -2.05
CA GLU A 107 -12.81 1.56 -1.09
C GLU A 107 -11.38 1.03 -1.33
N ALA A 108 -11.23 -0.21 -1.77
CA ALA A 108 -9.95 -0.77 -2.14
C ALA A 108 -9.43 -0.26 -3.50
N GLY A 109 -10.24 0.44 -4.29
CA GLY A 109 -9.89 0.87 -5.64
C GLY A 109 -9.71 -0.30 -6.61
N HIS A 110 -10.47 -1.38 -6.45
CA HIS A 110 -10.46 -2.48 -7.39
C HIS A 110 -11.34 -2.15 -8.59
N ALA A 111 -10.75 -2.19 -9.80
CA ALA A 111 -11.48 -1.96 -11.04
C ALA A 111 -12.59 -3.01 -11.27
N GLN A 112 -12.41 -4.22 -10.69
CA GLN A 112 -13.39 -5.29 -10.76
C GLN A 112 -13.69 -5.85 -9.36
N PRO A 113 -14.97 -5.92 -8.96
CA PRO A 113 -15.38 -6.51 -7.68
C PRO A 113 -14.99 -7.98 -7.51
N SER A 114 -14.78 -8.71 -8.62
CA SER A 114 -14.32 -10.10 -8.62
C SER A 114 -12.99 -10.32 -7.86
N THR A 115 -12.09 -9.34 -7.88
CA THR A 115 -10.83 -9.39 -7.13
C THR A 115 -11.10 -9.41 -5.62
N THR A 116 -12.00 -8.55 -5.15
CA THR A 116 -12.42 -8.52 -3.75
C THR A 116 -13.13 -9.81 -3.35
N LEU A 117 -14.01 -10.31 -4.21
CA LEU A 117 -14.75 -11.56 -3.97
C LEU A 117 -13.79 -12.76 -3.87
N MET A 118 -12.75 -12.82 -4.69
CA MET A 118 -11.74 -13.88 -4.63
C MET A 118 -10.99 -13.88 -3.28
N ILE A 119 -10.58 -12.71 -2.80
CA ILE A 119 -9.93 -12.55 -1.49
C ILE A 119 -10.87 -13.00 -0.38
N TYR A 120 -12.14 -12.59 -0.44
CA TYR A 120 -13.16 -12.98 0.53
C TYR A 120 -13.37 -14.49 0.55
N THR A 121 -13.53 -15.13 -0.61
CA THR A 121 -13.74 -16.58 -0.71
C THR A 121 -12.59 -17.37 -0.09
N GLN A 122 -11.34 -16.93 -0.31
CA GLN A 122 -10.17 -17.57 0.30
C GLN A 122 -10.18 -17.47 1.83
N GLN A 123 -10.55 -16.30 2.37
CA GLN A 123 -10.63 -16.10 3.82
C GLN A 123 -11.77 -16.86 4.46
N TYR A 124 -12.92 -16.86 3.80
CA TYR A 124 -14.09 -17.61 4.26
C TYR A 124 -13.79 -19.12 4.35
N LYS A 125 -13.12 -19.69 3.34
CA LYS A 125 -12.66 -21.09 3.37
C LYS A 125 -11.71 -21.35 4.54
N LYS A 126 -10.70 -20.53 4.74
CA LYS A 126 -9.74 -20.66 5.85
C LYS A 126 -10.45 -20.58 7.22
N ARG A 127 -11.42 -19.68 7.36
CA ARG A 127 -12.20 -19.54 8.59
C ARG A 127 -13.07 -20.76 8.83
N GLN A 128 -13.72 -21.31 7.82
CA GLN A 128 -14.49 -22.54 7.92
C GLN A 128 -13.63 -23.74 8.31
N GLU A 129 -12.44 -23.88 7.71
CA GLU A 129 -11.49 -24.93 8.08
C GLU A 129 -11.04 -24.80 9.55
N SER A 130 -10.73 -23.58 10.00
CA SER A 130 -10.36 -23.31 11.38
C SER A 130 -11.49 -23.70 12.37
N ILE A 131 -12.72 -23.28 12.08
CA ILE A 131 -13.90 -23.61 12.89
C ILE A 131 -14.12 -25.14 12.92
N ARG A 132 -14.02 -25.81 11.77
CA ARG A 132 -14.16 -27.26 11.68
C ARG A 132 -13.11 -27.98 12.50
N ASN A 133 -11.85 -27.54 12.43
CA ASN A 133 -10.74 -28.11 13.19
C ASN A 133 -10.92 -27.88 14.71
N GLN A 134 -11.43 -26.71 15.09
CA GLN A 134 -11.73 -26.44 16.51
C GLN A 134 -12.87 -27.32 17.02
N LEU A 135 -13.97 -27.42 16.28
CA LEU A 135 -15.08 -28.32 16.63
C LEU A 135 -14.64 -29.78 16.71
N SER A 136 -13.80 -30.22 15.78
CA SER A 136 -13.26 -31.59 15.81
C SER A 136 -12.44 -31.86 17.07
N ARG A 137 -11.61 -30.91 17.49
CA ARG A 137 -10.84 -31.02 18.75
C ARG A 137 -11.74 -31.04 19.99
N GLU A 138 -12.75 -30.19 20.03
CA GLU A 138 -13.67 -30.10 21.16
C GLU A 138 -14.58 -31.32 21.28
N LEU A 139 -15.01 -31.89 20.14
CA LEU A 139 -15.93 -33.01 20.12
C LEU A 139 -15.24 -34.39 20.19
N TYR A 140 -14.05 -34.52 19.64
CA TYR A 140 -13.39 -35.80 19.47
C TYR A 140 -12.01 -35.89 20.14
N GLY A 141 -11.50 -34.82 20.75
CA GLY A 141 -10.29 -34.85 21.56
C GLY A 141 -8.99 -35.18 20.79
N THR A 142 -8.96 -34.93 19.46
CA THR A 142 -7.79 -35.17 18.59
C THR A 142 -7.15 -33.86 18.11
#